data_e96fd00c790ebab857bacde18c9899cc
#
_entry.id   e96fd00c790ebab857bacde18c9899cc
#
_cell.length_a   1.000
_cell.length_b   1.000
_cell.length_c   1.000
_cell.angle_alpha   90.00
_cell.angle_beta   90.00
_cell.angle_gamma   90.00
#
_symmetry.space_group_name_H-M   'P 1'
#
loop_
_entity.id
_entity.type
_entity.pdbx_description
1 polymer ?
#
loop_
_entity_poly.entity_id
_entity_poly.type
_entity_poly.pdbx_seq_one_letter_code
_entity_poly.pdbx_strand_id
1 'polypeptide(L)'
;MTKRLVSRGTCVFCRNSYAKSGMSRHLPACKARKATMAAKDAGDDPGTRLFHLVVEGTYASDYWLHLEVPADATLQELDRFLRDIWLECCGHLSMFKIQGQNFMDRVLEEWWDMDDRDMDVELGQVLTPGLKFAHEYDFGSTTHLSLRVVSERQGMPNQEERVQILARNEPPDYRCALCGKPATMLDVFKDYELLCSECDETEGYGDGLMPIVNSPRVGVCGYTGDAW
;
A
#
# COMPACT_ATOMS: atom_id res chain seq x y z
N MET A 1 -11.28 8.43 27.26
CA MET A 1 -11.24 8.54 25.78
C MET A 1 -9.78 8.54 25.37
N THR A 2 -9.25 7.42 24.93
CA THR A 2 -7.89 7.30 24.40
C THR A 2 -7.83 8.09 23.08
N LYS A 3 -6.96 9.10 23.02
CA LYS A 3 -6.76 9.94 21.84
C LYS A 3 -6.21 9.04 20.74
N ARG A 4 -6.98 8.76 19.68
CA ARG A 4 -6.50 7.99 18.53
C ARG A 4 -5.25 8.67 17.99
N LEU A 5 -4.12 7.98 18.03
CA LEU A 5 -2.87 8.47 17.46
C LEU A 5 -3.08 8.66 15.96
N VAL A 6 -2.73 9.84 15.46
CA VAL A 6 -2.85 10.15 14.02
C VAL A 6 -1.68 9.47 13.30
N SER A 7 -1.98 8.56 12.37
CA SER A 7 -0.97 7.93 11.53
C SER A 7 -0.13 8.99 10.80
N ARG A 8 1.18 8.87 10.92
CA ARG A 8 2.18 9.73 10.29
C ARG A 8 2.99 8.92 9.30
N GLY A 9 3.69 9.60 8.39
CA GLY A 9 4.59 8.95 7.46
C GLY A 9 5.63 9.93 6.93
N THR A 10 6.65 9.38 6.28
CA THR A 10 7.85 10.10 5.87
C THR A 10 7.85 10.34 4.36
N CYS A 11 8.12 11.60 3.95
CA CYS A 11 8.36 11.97 2.56
C CYS A 11 9.73 11.44 2.12
N VAL A 12 9.80 10.67 1.03
CA VAL A 12 11.06 10.08 0.55
C VAL A 12 12.08 11.14 0.11
N PHE A 13 11.63 12.33 -0.30
CA PHE A 13 12.49 13.40 -0.84
C PHE A 13 13.12 14.27 0.24
N CYS A 14 12.34 14.76 1.21
CA CYS A 14 12.84 15.68 2.24
C CYS A 14 12.98 15.04 3.63
N ARG A 15 12.59 13.79 3.79
CA ARG A 15 12.65 13.00 5.04
C ARG A 15 11.82 13.56 6.21
N ASN A 16 10.99 14.57 5.97
CA ASN A 16 10.09 15.10 6.98
C ASN A 16 8.84 14.22 7.13
N SER A 17 8.36 14.12 8.37
CA SER A 17 7.17 13.34 8.72
C SER A 17 5.92 14.21 8.79
N TYR A 18 4.83 13.72 8.21
CA TYR A 18 3.53 14.38 8.17
C TYR A 18 2.40 13.39 8.49
N ALA A 19 1.30 13.89 9.03
CA ALA A 19 0.05 13.11 9.06
C ALA A 19 -0.45 12.85 7.63
N LYS A 20 -1.22 11.78 7.40
CA LYS A 20 -1.73 11.38 6.08
C LYS A 20 -2.30 12.56 5.26
N SER A 21 -3.23 13.33 5.84
CA SER A 21 -3.81 14.51 5.16
C SER A 21 -2.81 15.65 4.93
N GLY A 22 -1.80 15.78 5.80
CA GLY A 22 -0.69 16.71 5.65
C GLY A 22 0.24 16.31 4.52
N MET A 23 0.52 15.01 4.36
CA MET A 23 1.37 14.48 3.30
C MET A 23 0.79 14.77 1.90
N SER A 24 -0.51 14.59 1.70
CA SER A 24 -1.18 14.91 0.43
C SER A 24 -1.00 16.38 0.02
N ARG A 25 -0.99 17.30 0.99
CA ARG A 25 -0.74 18.73 0.75
C ARG A 25 0.74 19.07 0.61
N HIS A 26 1.60 18.35 1.35
CA HIS A 26 3.04 18.58 1.32
C HIS A 26 3.67 18.17 -0.01
N LEU A 27 3.35 17.00 -0.55
CA LEU A 27 4.01 16.44 -1.73
C LEU A 27 4.02 17.39 -2.95
N PRO A 28 2.92 18.06 -3.32
CA PRO A 28 2.95 19.04 -4.41
C PRO A 28 3.81 20.28 -4.11
N ALA A 29 3.99 20.63 -2.83
CA ALA A 29 4.75 21.80 -2.37
C ALA A 29 6.20 21.47 -1.98
N CYS A 30 6.58 20.20 -1.90
CA CYS A 30 7.90 19.75 -1.45
C CYS A 30 9.01 20.27 -2.39
N LYS A 31 9.89 21.14 -1.86
CA LYS A 31 10.99 21.71 -2.63
C LYS A 31 11.99 20.65 -3.13
N ALA A 32 12.31 19.67 -2.27
CA ALA A 32 13.22 18.58 -2.64
C ALA A 32 12.63 17.73 -3.76
N ARG A 33 11.33 17.35 -3.68
CA ARG A 33 10.64 16.64 -4.76
C ARG A 33 10.68 17.43 -6.07
N LYS A 34 10.34 18.73 -6.04
CA LYS A 34 10.36 19.59 -7.22
C LYS A 34 11.74 19.65 -7.86
N ALA A 35 12.81 19.76 -7.06
CA ALA A 35 14.18 19.77 -7.56
C ALA A 35 14.56 18.43 -8.23
N THR A 36 14.19 17.30 -7.59
CA THR A 36 14.43 15.96 -8.16
C THR A 36 13.68 15.76 -9.48
N MET A 37 12.42 16.19 -9.55
CA MET A 37 11.62 16.11 -10.78
C MET A 37 12.21 16.99 -11.88
N ALA A 38 12.54 18.25 -11.59
CA ALA A 38 13.13 19.16 -12.56
C ALA A 38 14.47 18.63 -13.12
N ALA A 39 15.28 17.95 -12.28
CA ALA A 39 16.52 17.32 -12.73
C ALA A 39 16.26 16.11 -13.65
N LYS A 40 15.22 15.31 -13.38
CA LYS A 40 14.83 14.18 -14.25
C LYS A 40 14.22 14.65 -15.57
N ASP A 41 13.41 15.70 -15.53
CA ASP A 41 12.67 16.25 -16.67
C ASP A 41 13.53 17.21 -17.53
N ALA A 42 14.84 17.38 -17.24
CA ALA A 42 15.74 18.35 -17.90
C ALA A 42 16.23 17.91 -19.30
N GLY A 43 15.86 16.70 -19.77
CA GLY A 43 16.20 16.20 -21.12
C GLY A 43 15.21 16.65 -22.20
N ASP A 44 15.51 16.29 -23.44
CA ASP A 44 14.64 16.57 -24.61
C ASP A 44 13.47 15.57 -24.73
N ASP A 45 13.45 14.51 -23.92
CA ASP A 45 12.35 13.53 -23.90
C ASP A 45 11.12 14.15 -23.21
N PRO A 46 9.97 14.19 -23.90
CA PRO A 46 8.74 14.73 -23.31
C PRO A 46 8.22 13.92 -22.10
N GLY A 47 8.78 12.74 -21.86
CA GLY A 47 8.33 11.83 -20.82
C GLY A 47 6.94 11.26 -21.08
N THR A 48 6.29 10.77 -20.04
CA THR A 48 4.93 10.23 -20.08
C THR A 48 4.02 10.90 -19.05
N ARG A 49 2.74 10.61 -19.14
CA ARG A 49 1.77 11.00 -18.11
C ARG A 49 1.98 10.14 -16.86
N LEU A 50 2.10 10.77 -15.70
CA LEU A 50 2.35 10.13 -14.41
C LEU A 50 1.19 10.41 -13.46
N PHE A 51 0.61 9.38 -12.87
CA PHE A 51 -0.44 9.49 -11.85
C PHE A 51 0.17 9.56 -10.45
N HIS A 52 -0.34 10.45 -9.61
CA HIS A 52 -0.14 10.42 -8.17
C HIS A 52 -1.31 9.67 -7.53
N LEU A 53 -1.04 8.50 -6.96
CA LEU A 53 -2.02 7.67 -6.25
C LEU A 53 -1.85 7.79 -4.74
N VAL A 54 -2.96 7.74 -4.01
CA VAL A 54 -3.01 7.43 -2.58
C VAL A 54 -3.63 6.06 -2.43
N VAL A 55 -2.95 5.18 -1.71
CA VAL A 55 -3.42 3.83 -1.37
C VAL A 55 -3.53 3.73 0.14
N GLU A 56 -4.59 3.14 0.65
CA GLU A 56 -4.79 2.92 2.08
C GLU A 56 -5.54 1.62 2.36
N GLY A 57 -5.26 1.00 3.51
CA GLY A 57 -6.07 -0.10 4.00
C GLY A 57 -7.50 0.36 4.28
N THR A 58 -8.51 -0.21 3.63
CA THR A 58 -9.91 0.21 3.76
C THR A 58 -10.40 0.15 5.21
N TYR A 59 -10.06 -0.92 5.93
CA TYR A 59 -10.41 -1.13 7.34
C TYR A 59 -9.25 -0.84 8.29
N ALA A 60 -8.06 -0.55 7.76
CA ALA A 60 -6.83 -0.30 8.48
C ALA A 60 -6.15 0.99 7.95
N SER A 61 -6.85 2.12 8.07
CA SER A 61 -6.48 3.39 7.46
C SER A 61 -5.21 4.04 8.02
N ASP A 62 -4.56 3.43 9.01
CA ASP A 62 -3.25 3.82 9.52
C ASP A 62 -2.12 3.40 8.57
N TYR A 63 -2.36 2.40 7.71
CA TYR A 63 -1.48 1.99 6.64
C TYR A 63 -1.84 2.73 5.36
N TRP A 64 -0.89 3.49 4.82
CA TRP A 64 -1.09 4.27 3.61
C TRP A 64 0.21 4.53 2.85
N LEU A 65 0.07 4.70 1.53
CA LEU A 65 1.13 5.01 0.59
C LEU A 65 0.73 6.19 -0.29
N HIS A 66 1.71 6.97 -0.71
CA HIS A 66 1.63 7.85 -1.86
C HIS A 66 2.56 7.30 -2.94
N LEU A 67 2.03 7.06 -4.12
CA LEU A 67 2.75 6.47 -5.25
C LEU A 67 2.76 7.44 -6.44
N GLU A 68 3.81 7.37 -7.26
CA GLU A 68 3.82 7.92 -8.61
C GLU A 68 3.97 6.75 -9.58
N VAL A 69 3.07 6.67 -10.58
CA VAL A 69 2.97 5.53 -11.49
C VAL A 69 2.76 6.07 -12.91
N PRO A 70 3.50 5.58 -13.94
CA PRO A 70 3.28 5.96 -15.32
C PRO A 70 1.89 5.51 -15.83
N ALA A 71 1.30 6.29 -16.71
CA ALA A 71 0.00 5.96 -17.30
C ALA A 71 0.05 4.76 -18.26
N ASP A 72 1.21 4.45 -18.80
CA ASP A 72 1.50 3.27 -19.63
C ASP A 72 1.91 2.02 -18.79
N ALA A 73 1.94 2.13 -17.46
CA ALA A 73 2.00 0.95 -16.60
C ALA A 73 0.63 0.25 -16.59
N THR A 74 0.63 -1.08 -16.42
CA THR A 74 -0.61 -1.86 -16.36
C THR A 74 -1.17 -1.98 -14.95
N LEU A 75 -2.44 -2.36 -14.82
CA LEU A 75 -3.01 -2.76 -13.53
C LEU A 75 -2.26 -3.95 -12.93
N GLN A 76 -1.74 -4.87 -13.74
CA GLN A 76 -0.96 -6.01 -13.29
C GLN A 76 0.38 -5.57 -12.64
N GLU A 77 1.05 -4.55 -13.20
CA GLU A 77 2.26 -3.98 -12.58
C GLU A 77 1.94 -3.32 -11.24
N LEU A 78 0.82 -2.61 -11.15
CA LEU A 78 0.36 -2.02 -9.89
C LEU A 78 -0.05 -3.10 -8.87
N ASP A 79 -0.75 -4.16 -9.29
CA ASP A 79 -1.10 -5.31 -8.45
C ASP A 79 0.16 -5.97 -7.86
N ARG A 80 1.13 -6.29 -8.72
CA ARG A 80 2.40 -6.89 -8.29
C ARG A 80 3.09 -6.02 -7.24
N PHE A 81 3.18 -4.71 -7.47
CA PHE A 81 3.76 -3.79 -6.49
C PHE A 81 3.02 -3.80 -5.15
N LEU A 82 1.66 -3.79 -5.16
CA LEU A 82 0.85 -3.82 -3.94
C LEU A 82 0.99 -5.15 -3.19
N ARG A 83 1.07 -6.24 -3.94
CA ARG A 83 1.34 -7.57 -3.38
C ARG A 83 2.71 -7.60 -2.72
N ASP A 84 3.75 -7.17 -3.44
CA ASP A 84 5.13 -7.18 -2.95
C ASP A 84 5.28 -6.34 -1.68
N ILE A 85 4.71 -5.13 -1.62
CA ILE A 85 4.93 -4.25 -0.47
C ILE A 85 4.06 -4.58 0.74
N TRP A 86 2.86 -5.20 0.54
CA TRP A 86 1.87 -5.31 1.61
C TRP A 86 1.08 -6.60 1.71
N LEU A 87 1.00 -7.44 0.66
CA LEU A 87 -0.09 -8.41 0.58
C LEU A 87 0.38 -9.85 0.38
N GLU A 88 1.48 -10.07 -0.38
CA GLU A 88 1.85 -11.40 -0.83
C GLU A 88 2.25 -12.32 0.31
N CYS A 89 1.56 -13.43 0.45
CA CYS A 89 1.86 -14.47 1.44
C CYS A 89 1.98 -15.86 0.84
N CYS A 90 1.11 -16.24 -0.11
CA CYS A 90 1.08 -17.59 -0.67
C CYS A 90 0.35 -17.67 -2.04
N GLY A 91 0.39 -16.60 -2.84
CA GLY A 91 -0.10 -16.63 -4.22
C GLY A 91 -1.61 -16.57 -4.37
N HIS A 92 -2.31 -15.87 -3.49
CA HIS A 92 -3.77 -15.70 -3.63
C HIS A 92 -4.14 -14.83 -4.82
N LEU A 93 -5.39 -14.96 -5.27
CA LEU A 93 -5.96 -14.12 -6.31
C LEU A 93 -6.20 -12.69 -5.81
N SER A 94 -6.14 -11.76 -6.74
CA SER A 94 -6.44 -10.34 -6.52
C SER A 94 -7.32 -9.77 -7.62
N MET A 95 -7.98 -8.65 -7.33
CA MET A 95 -8.76 -7.91 -8.31
C MET A 95 -8.75 -6.41 -8.03
N PHE A 96 -8.86 -5.63 -9.09
CA PHE A 96 -9.27 -4.22 -8.99
C PHE A 96 -10.76 -4.07 -9.31
N LYS A 97 -11.42 -3.16 -8.59
CA LYS A 97 -12.81 -2.74 -8.85
C LYS A 97 -12.79 -1.26 -9.24
N ILE A 98 -13.02 -0.97 -10.52
CA ILE A 98 -12.94 0.38 -11.11
C ILE A 98 -14.27 0.68 -11.81
N GLN A 99 -15.02 1.68 -11.33
CA GLN A 99 -16.29 2.13 -11.93
C GLN A 99 -17.30 0.98 -12.18
N GLY A 100 -17.35 0.00 -11.27
CA GLY A 100 -18.24 -1.15 -11.37
C GLY A 100 -17.73 -2.30 -12.23
N GLN A 101 -16.54 -2.16 -12.84
CA GLN A 101 -15.88 -3.20 -13.60
C GLN A 101 -14.83 -3.89 -12.73
N ASN A 102 -14.76 -5.22 -12.77
CA ASN A 102 -13.69 -6.01 -12.18
C ASN A 102 -12.55 -6.21 -13.18
N PHE A 103 -11.32 -6.17 -12.67
CA PHE A 103 -10.09 -6.51 -13.40
C PHE A 103 -9.32 -7.53 -12.60
N MET A 104 -9.06 -8.70 -13.20
CA MET A 104 -8.41 -9.84 -12.54
C MET A 104 -7.22 -10.33 -13.36
N ASP A 105 -6.27 -11.03 -12.71
CA ASP A 105 -5.21 -11.73 -13.43
C ASP A 105 -5.78 -12.99 -14.13
N ARG A 106 -5.41 -13.21 -15.40
CA ARG A 106 -5.90 -14.31 -16.25
C ARG A 106 -5.43 -15.71 -15.85
N VAL A 107 -4.69 -15.86 -14.79
CA VAL A 107 -4.07 -17.15 -14.44
C VAL A 107 -5.06 -18.32 -14.26
N LEU A 108 -6.36 -18.04 -14.03
CA LEU A 108 -7.38 -19.07 -13.86
C LEU A 108 -8.65 -18.75 -14.68
N GLU A 109 -8.68 -19.17 -15.93
CA GLU A 109 -9.88 -19.03 -16.81
C GLU A 109 -11.16 -19.63 -16.22
N GLU A 110 -11.05 -20.59 -15.28
CA GLU A 110 -12.19 -21.27 -14.63
C GLU A 110 -12.96 -20.40 -13.63
N TRP A 111 -12.39 -19.28 -13.17
CA TRP A 111 -12.97 -18.40 -12.13
C TRP A 111 -13.47 -17.05 -12.69
N TRP A 112 -13.40 -16.88 -14.01
CA TRP A 112 -13.83 -15.66 -14.68
C TRP A 112 -15.34 -15.60 -14.84
N ASP A 113 -15.93 -14.50 -14.35
CA ASP A 113 -17.27 -14.10 -14.79
C ASP A 113 -17.16 -13.50 -16.20
N MET A 114 -18.23 -13.61 -17.01
CA MET A 114 -18.22 -13.10 -18.40
C MET A 114 -17.99 -11.59 -18.50
N ASP A 115 -18.17 -10.86 -17.41
CA ASP A 115 -17.97 -9.42 -17.33
C ASP A 115 -16.58 -9.00 -16.77
N ASP A 116 -15.75 -9.94 -16.30
CA ASP A 116 -14.42 -9.62 -15.78
C ASP A 116 -13.44 -9.28 -16.91
N ARG A 117 -12.51 -8.36 -16.65
CA ARG A 117 -11.46 -7.93 -17.58
C ARG A 117 -10.07 -8.30 -17.06
N ASP A 118 -9.12 -8.31 -17.98
CA ASP A 118 -7.71 -8.57 -17.68
C ASP A 118 -7.06 -7.35 -17.03
N MET A 119 -6.14 -7.59 -16.09
CA MET A 119 -5.27 -6.56 -15.53
C MET A 119 -4.18 -6.08 -16.52
N ASP A 120 -3.99 -6.75 -17.65
CA ASP A 120 -3.08 -6.30 -18.73
C ASP A 120 -3.72 -5.12 -19.52
N VAL A 121 -4.11 -4.10 -18.78
CA VAL A 121 -4.64 -2.84 -19.30
C VAL A 121 -3.86 -1.67 -18.71
N GLU A 122 -3.46 -0.73 -19.56
CA GLU A 122 -2.74 0.46 -19.11
C GLU A 122 -3.58 1.32 -18.17
N LEU A 123 -2.96 1.82 -17.10
CA LEU A 123 -3.61 2.72 -16.13
C LEU A 123 -4.22 3.94 -16.79
N GLY A 124 -3.57 4.46 -17.84
CA GLY A 124 -4.04 5.61 -18.60
C GLY A 124 -5.36 5.42 -19.34
N GLN A 125 -5.82 4.18 -19.53
CA GLN A 125 -7.09 3.85 -20.17
C GLN A 125 -8.25 3.79 -19.17
N VAL A 126 -7.95 3.53 -17.89
CA VAL A 126 -8.98 3.24 -16.87
C VAL A 126 -8.98 4.23 -15.71
N LEU A 127 -7.91 5.01 -15.53
CA LEU A 127 -7.77 5.96 -14.42
C LEU A 127 -7.85 7.42 -14.90
N THR A 128 -8.46 8.27 -14.08
CA THR A 128 -8.51 9.72 -14.25
C THR A 128 -8.37 10.42 -12.91
N PRO A 129 -7.85 11.67 -12.85
CA PRO A 129 -7.77 12.43 -11.61
C PRO A 129 -9.11 12.53 -10.88
N GLY A 130 -9.08 12.30 -9.57
CA GLY A 130 -10.26 12.27 -8.70
C GLY A 130 -10.93 10.90 -8.57
N LEU A 131 -10.66 9.96 -9.47
CA LEU A 131 -11.24 8.62 -9.43
C LEU A 131 -10.83 7.89 -8.14
N LYS A 132 -11.80 7.21 -7.53
CA LYS A 132 -11.60 6.25 -6.44
C LYS A 132 -11.90 4.86 -6.94
N PHE A 133 -11.08 3.90 -6.54
CA PHE A 133 -11.24 2.50 -6.90
C PHE A 133 -10.73 1.61 -5.77
N ALA A 134 -10.98 0.31 -5.84
CA ALA A 134 -10.60 -0.65 -4.82
C ALA A 134 -9.68 -1.72 -5.39
N HIS A 135 -8.87 -2.29 -4.50
CA HIS A 135 -8.12 -3.51 -4.74
C HIS A 135 -8.44 -4.51 -3.63
N GLU A 136 -8.63 -5.74 -3.98
CA GLU A 136 -8.91 -6.86 -3.08
C GLU A 136 -7.88 -7.97 -3.34
N TYR A 137 -7.28 -8.47 -2.27
CA TYR A 137 -6.34 -9.59 -2.31
C TYR A 137 -6.84 -10.70 -1.38
N ASP A 138 -6.81 -11.96 -1.84
CA ASP A 138 -7.26 -13.15 -1.11
C ASP A 138 -8.78 -13.15 -0.83
N PHE A 139 -9.55 -13.83 -1.67
CA PHE A 139 -11.02 -13.85 -1.54
C PHE A 139 -11.54 -14.69 -0.37
N GLY A 140 -10.66 -15.45 0.32
CA GLY A 140 -10.98 -16.18 1.55
C GLY A 140 -10.84 -15.32 2.80
N SER A 141 -9.68 -14.63 2.94
CA SER A 141 -9.36 -13.72 4.06
C SER A 141 -8.97 -12.34 3.50
N THR A 142 -9.95 -11.65 2.93
CA THR A 142 -9.71 -10.54 2.03
C THR A 142 -9.09 -9.33 2.71
N THR A 143 -7.95 -8.89 2.18
CA THR A 143 -7.39 -7.56 2.49
C THR A 143 -7.88 -6.57 1.44
N HIS A 144 -8.60 -5.54 1.90
CA HIS A 144 -9.18 -4.50 1.04
C HIS A 144 -8.32 -3.24 1.07
N LEU A 145 -7.95 -2.74 -0.11
CA LEU A 145 -7.30 -1.45 -0.27
C LEU A 145 -8.23 -0.48 -0.99
N SER A 146 -8.21 0.77 -0.54
CA SER A 146 -8.86 1.90 -1.20
C SER A 146 -7.79 2.74 -1.91
N LEU A 147 -7.99 2.99 -3.19
CA LEU A 147 -7.08 3.77 -4.02
C LEU A 147 -7.77 5.03 -4.54
N ARG A 148 -7.02 6.10 -4.67
CA ARG A 148 -7.50 7.35 -5.26
C ARG A 148 -6.43 8.01 -6.12
N VAL A 149 -6.80 8.39 -7.34
CA VAL A 149 -5.98 9.24 -8.20
C VAL A 149 -6.05 10.68 -7.67
N VAL A 150 -4.95 11.20 -7.15
CA VAL A 150 -4.90 12.56 -6.58
C VAL A 150 -4.74 13.61 -7.66
N SER A 151 -3.81 13.36 -8.59
CA SER A 151 -3.46 14.26 -9.68
C SER A 151 -2.69 13.49 -10.75
N GLU A 152 -2.46 14.13 -11.89
CA GLU A 152 -1.53 13.69 -12.92
C GLU A 152 -0.54 14.82 -13.26
N ARG A 153 0.58 14.44 -13.85
CA ARG A 153 1.57 15.35 -14.42
C ARG A 153 2.24 14.74 -15.64
N GLN A 154 2.83 15.56 -16.50
CA GLN A 154 3.79 15.12 -17.52
C GLN A 154 5.19 15.09 -16.91
N GLY A 155 6.03 14.14 -17.30
CA GLY A 155 7.42 14.05 -16.86
C GLY A 155 8.06 12.69 -17.06
N MET A 156 9.32 12.57 -16.68
CA MET A 156 10.07 11.32 -16.78
C MET A 156 9.69 10.35 -15.65
N PRO A 157 9.33 9.09 -15.98
CA PRO A 157 9.11 8.05 -14.98
C PRO A 157 10.43 7.69 -14.28
N ASN A 158 10.34 7.00 -13.15
CA ASN A 158 11.51 6.36 -12.58
C ASN A 158 11.91 5.17 -13.48
N GLN A 159 13.18 5.12 -13.89
CA GLN A 159 13.68 4.05 -14.78
C GLN A 159 13.98 2.75 -14.03
N GLU A 160 14.26 2.84 -12.72
CA GLU A 160 14.58 1.68 -11.89
C GLU A 160 13.31 0.99 -11.38
N GLU A 161 12.28 1.78 -11.03
CA GLU A 161 11.02 1.29 -10.47
C GLU A 161 9.84 2.02 -11.13
N ARG A 162 9.02 1.29 -11.88
CA ARG A 162 7.85 1.89 -12.54
C ARG A 162 6.82 2.44 -11.55
N VAL A 163 6.68 1.80 -10.38
CA VAL A 163 5.85 2.28 -9.29
C VAL A 163 6.74 2.89 -8.21
N GLN A 164 6.81 4.20 -8.14
CA GLN A 164 7.65 4.93 -7.20
C GLN A 164 6.92 5.31 -5.92
N ILE A 165 7.46 4.94 -4.75
CA ILE A 165 6.97 5.44 -3.46
C ILE A 165 7.37 6.91 -3.29
N LEU A 166 6.39 7.79 -3.05
CA LEU A 166 6.60 9.19 -2.70
C LEU A 166 6.60 9.43 -1.18
N ALA A 167 5.78 8.66 -0.48
CA ALA A 167 5.70 8.65 0.98
C ALA A 167 5.03 7.35 1.46
N ARG A 168 5.40 6.89 2.65
CA ARG A 168 4.81 5.73 3.32
C ARG A 168 4.54 6.08 4.78
N ASN A 169 3.47 5.49 5.38
CA ASN A 169 3.24 5.58 6.80
C ASN A 169 4.41 4.96 7.60
N GLU A 170 4.70 5.56 8.74
CA GLU A 170 5.53 4.94 9.77
C GLU A 170 4.76 3.78 10.40
N PRO A 171 5.43 2.70 10.85
CA PRO A 171 4.75 1.62 11.56
C PRO A 171 3.87 2.17 12.69
N PRO A 172 2.63 1.68 12.85
CA PRO A 172 1.78 2.06 13.97
C PRO A 172 2.45 1.78 15.31
N ASP A 173 2.28 2.69 16.30
CA ASP A 173 2.83 2.54 17.64
C ASP A 173 1.97 1.56 18.47
N TYR A 174 2.12 0.28 18.21
CA TYR A 174 1.45 -0.77 18.96
C TYR A 174 2.13 -1.01 20.31
N ARG A 175 1.31 -1.24 21.35
CA ARG A 175 1.77 -1.45 22.72
C ARG A 175 1.40 -2.82 23.24
N CYS A 176 2.36 -3.46 23.90
CA CYS A 176 2.14 -4.73 24.58
C CYS A 176 1.00 -4.62 25.60
N ALA A 177 0.04 -5.52 25.53
CA ALA A 177 -1.12 -5.53 26.42
C ALA A 177 -0.75 -5.76 27.89
N LEU A 178 0.36 -6.47 28.15
CA LEU A 178 0.79 -6.84 29.49
C LEU A 178 1.66 -5.77 30.17
N CYS A 179 2.62 -5.17 29.43
CA CYS A 179 3.60 -4.29 30.06
C CYS A 179 3.69 -2.87 29.47
N GLY A 180 2.96 -2.57 28.36
CA GLY A 180 2.95 -1.28 27.71
C GLY A 180 4.21 -0.92 26.91
N LYS A 181 5.22 -1.80 26.83
CA LYS A 181 6.38 -1.63 25.94
C LYS A 181 5.94 -1.72 24.47
N PRO A 182 6.77 -1.28 23.49
CA PRO A 182 6.48 -1.51 22.08
C PRO A 182 6.19 -2.99 21.81
N ALA A 183 5.08 -3.27 21.14
CA ALA A 183 4.71 -4.63 20.74
C ALA A 183 5.44 -5.00 19.43
N THR A 184 5.90 -6.25 19.35
CA THR A 184 6.58 -6.82 18.17
C THR A 184 5.84 -8.02 17.58
N MET A 185 4.94 -8.59 18.37
CA MET A 185 4.16 -9.79 18.03
C MET A 185 2.68 -9.54 18.30
N LEU A 186 1.84 -10.31 17.62
CA LEU A 186 0.40 -10.41 17.89
C LEU A 186 0.01 -11.88 17.93
N ASP A 187 -0.94 -12.24 18.81
CA ASP A 187 -1.48 -13.59 18.91
C ASP A 187 -2.84 -13.66 18.18
N VAL A 188 -2.88 -14.33 17.02
CA VAL A 188 -4.10 -14.45 16.20
C VAL A 188 -5.16 -15.34 16.84
N PHE A 189 -4.80 -16.19 17.80
CA PHE A 189 -5.73 -17.05 18.52
C PHE A 189 -6.28 -16.41 19.81
N LYS A 190 -5.67 -15.30 20.25
CA LYS A 190 -6.09 -14.53 21.41
C LYS A 190 -6.60 -13.12 21.02
N ASP A 191 -7.56 -13.09 20.12
CA ASP A 191 -8.21 -11.83 19.67
C ASP A 191 -7.21 -10.74 19.24
N TYR A 192 -6.12 -11.13 18.56
CA TYR A 192 -5.03 -10.24 18.12
C TYR A 192 -4.34 -9.48 19.27
N GLU A 193 -4.18 -10.15 20.42
CA GLU A 193 -3.47 -9.58 21.56
C GLU A 193 -2.03 -9.21 21.17
N LEU A 194 -1.65 -7.97 21.53
CA LEU A 194 -0.35 -7.39 21.18
C LEU A 194 0.68 -7.66 22.28
N LEU A 195 1.83 -8.21 21.92
CA LEU A 195 2.87 -8.62 22.85
C LEU A 195 4.24 -8.06 22.44
N CYS A 196 5.09 -7.79 23.43
CA CYS A 196 6.52 -7.60 23.20
C CYS A 196 7.25 -8.95 23.36
N SER A 197 8.47 -9.07 22.82
CA SER A 197 9.28 -10.29 22.89
C SER A 197 9.52 -10.80 24.32
N GLU A 198 9.68 -9.90 25.30
CA GLU A 198 9.92 -10.31 26.70
C GLU A 198 8.68 -10.95 27.34
N CYS A 199 7.48 -10.41 27.05
CA CYS A 199 6.23 -10.98 27.59
C CYS A 199 5.82 -12.26 26.87
N ASP A 200 6.12 -12.39 25.59
CA ASP A 200 5.91 -13.60 24.83
C ASP A 200 6.73 -14.78 25.40
N GLU A 201 8.02 -14.59 25.63
CA GLU A 201 8.89 -15.62 26.22
C GLU A 201 8.45 -16.07 27.61
N THR A 202 7.90 -15.16 28.43
CA THR A 202 7.51 -15.46 29.81
C THR A 202 6.18 -16.17 29.96
N GLU A 203 5.22 -15.87 29.08
CA GLU A 203 3.85 -16.42 29.17
C GLU A 203 3.67 -17.71 28.35
N GLY A 204 4.68 -18.11 27.54
CA GLY A 204 4.65 -19.35 26.75
C GLY A 204 3.54 -19.37 25.72
N TYR A 205 3.34 -18.26 25.02
CA TYR A 205 2.41 -18.16 23.90
C TYR A 205 2.83 -19.13 22.79
N GLY A 206 1.86 -19.85 22.21
CA GLY A 206 2.09 -20.95 21.28
C GLY A 206 2.08 -20.55 19.80
N ASP A 207 1.61 -21.47 18.95
CA ASP A 207 1.66 -21.39 17.47
C ASP A 207 0.85 -20.23 16.83
N GLY A 208 0.14 -19.42 17.62
CA GLY A 208 -0.68 -18.28 17.16
C GLY A 208 0.08 -16.97 17.01
N LEU A 209 1.36 -16.94 17.37
CA LEU A 209 2.16 -15.70 17.33
C LEU A 209 2.62 -15.35 15.92
N MET A 210 2.38 -14.12 15.55
CA MET A 210 2.82 -13.55 14.28
C MET A 210 3.55 -12.21 14.49
N PRO A 211 4.56 -11.91 13.67
CA PRO A 211 5.25 -10.63 13.76
C PRO A 211 4.31 -9.47 13.37
N ILE A 212 4.46 -8.35 14.07
CA ILE A 212 3.82 -7.10 13.67
C ILE A 212 4.60 -6.48 12.54
N VAL A 213 3.98 -6.35 11.38
CA VAL A 213 4.56 -5.79 10.16
C VAL A 213 3.84 -4.51 9.74
N ASN A 214 4.53 -3.61 9.00
CA ASN A 214 3.93 -2.37 8.50
C ASN A 214 3.07 -2.60 7.24
N SER A 215 1.98 -3.35 7.43
CA SER A 215 1.05 -3.74 6.37
C SER A 215 -0.39 -3.85 6.89
N PRO A 216 -1.40 -3.49 6.07
CA PRO A 216 -2.81 -3.74 6.40
C PRO A 216 -3.17 -5.24 6.45
N ARG A 217 -2.26 -6.15 6.02
CA ARG A 217 -2.42 -7.61 6.08
C ARG A 217 -1.81 -8.22 7.35
N VAL A 218 -1.34 -7.42 8.29
CA VAL A 218 -0.78 -7.89 9.56
C VAL A 218 -1.73 -8.85 10.27
N GLY A 219 -1.24 -10.03 10.68
CA GLY A 219 -2.03 -11.05 11.36
C GLY A 219 -2.96 -11.88 10.47
N VAL A 220 -2.87 -11.77 9.15
CA VAL A 220 -3.74 -12.50 8.21
C VAL A 220 -2.93 -13.52 7.43
N CYS A 221 -3.42 -14.78 7.37
CA CYS A 221 -2.89 -15.84 6.51
C CYS A 221 -1.36 -16.08 6.63
N GLY A 222 -0.82 -15.99 7.85
CA GLY A 222 0.63 -16.20 8.06
C GLY A 222 1.55 -15.13 7.45
N TYR A 223 1.01 -13.96 7.08
CA TYR A 223 1.80 -12.90 6.45
C TYR A 223 2.84 -12.32 7.40
N THR A 224 4.11 -12.43 7.06
CA THR A 224 5.27 -12.01 7.88
C THR A 224 5.94 -10.74 7.38
N GLY A 225 5.57 -10.26 6.19
CA GLY A 225 6.14 -9.06 5.60
C GLY A 225 7.53 -9.25 4.96
N ASP A 226 7.97 -10.50 4.75
CA ASP A 226 9.33 -10.85 4.31
C ASP A 226 9.64 -10.51 2.83
N ALA A 227 8.76 -9.80 2.15
CA ALA A 227 8.98 -9.43 0.75
C ALA A 227 9.89 -8.18 0.57
N TRP A 228 10.37 -7.54 1.70
CA TRP A 228 11.19 -6.30 1.64
C TRP A 228 12.18 -6.18 2.77
#